data_356609e1868af15682eff7fe102239e4
#
_entry.id   356609e1868af15682eff7fe102239e4
#
_cell.length_a   1.000
_cell.length_b   1.000
_cell.length_c   1.000
_cell.angle_alpha   90.00
_cell.angle_beta   90.00
_cell.angle_gamma   90.00
#
_symmetry.space_group_name_H-M   'P 1'
#
loop_
_entity.id
_entity.type
_entity.pdbx_description
1 polymer ?
#
loop_
_entity_poly.entity_id
_entity_poly.type
_entity_poly.pdbx_seq_one_letter_code
_entity_poly.pdbx_strand_id
1 'polypeptide(L)'
;GAGLPLELPKLVKDYPDVEIVPIVSSARALKIICKKWKAAGKMPGAVIVEGPKSGGHQGAKYDELFAPEHQLEAILPPIKEERDKWGDFPIIAAGGIWNNDDIHKIMELGADAIQMGTRFIGTYECDASENFKQNLINANEEDIVIVSSPVGYPGRAVKTNLIKTLEPNSNKIKCISNCVFPCERGKGANRVGYCIADSLGDAYLGRLQSGLFFTGANGYRLKEIVHVKDLIEELMTGVQTSKNI
;
A
#
# COMPACT_ATOMS: atom_id res chain seq x y z
N GLY A 1 5.83 2.41 3.63
CA GLY A 1 7.08 3.04 3.18
C GLY A 1 8.21 2.04 3.05
N ALA A 2 9.20 2.39 2.29
CA ALA A 2 10.38 1.55 2.09
C ALA A 2 11.23 1.49 3.37
N GLY A 3 11.34 0.31 3.97
CA GLY A 3 12.10 0.07 5.19
C GLY A 3 11.32 0.34 6.49
N LEU A 4 11.93 -0.01 7.61
CA LEU A 4 11.32 0.16 8.93
C LEU A 4 11.50 1.59 9.46
N PRO A 5 10.45 2.28 9.94
CA PRO A 5 10.52 3.67 10.40
C PRO A 5 11.08 3.77 11.83
N LEU A 6 12.30 3.30 12.05
CA LEU A 6 12.88 3.14 13.40
C LEU A 6 13.11 4.46 14.14
N GLU A 7 13.33 5.56 13.39
CA GLU A 7 13.63 6.88 13.95
C GLU A 7 12.38 7.75 14.17
N LEU A 8 11.19 7.26 13.77
CA LEU A 8 9.95 8.04 13.86
C LEU A 8 9.62 8.55 15.28
N PRO A 9 9.84 7.78 16.38
CA PRO A 9 9.63 8.29 17.73
C PRO A 9 10.44 9.55 18.05
N LYS A 10 11.65 9.66 17.51
CA LYS A 10 12.51 10.85 17.76
C LYS A 10 11.95 12.10 17.07
N LEU A 11 11.30 11.92 15.90
CA LEU A 11 10.71 13.03 15.14
C LEU A 11 9.47 13.61 15.83
N VAL A 12 8.75 12.80 16.60
CA VAL A 12 7.51 13.20 17.28
C VAL A 12 7.69 13.38 18.79
N LYS A 13 8.93 13.39 19.31
CA LYS A 13 9.22 13.47 20.75
C LYS A 13 8.60 14.71 21.44
N ASP A 14 8.55 15.82 20.71
CA ASP A 14 8.02 17.10 21.20
C ASP A 14 6.50 17.23 20.96
N TYR A 15 5.85 16.18 20.44
CA TYR A 15 4.43 16.09 20.13
C TYR A 15 3.82 14.84 20.77
N PRO A 16 3.60 14.84 22.11
CA PRO A 16 3.18 13.64 22.85
C PRO A 16 1.83 13.08 22.41
N ASP A 17 0.93 13.94 21.94
CA ASP A 17 -0.42 13.58 21.49
C ASP A 17 -0.46 13.00 20.06
N VAL A 18 0.65 13.00 19.35
CA VAL A 18 0.73 12.41 18.01
C VAL A 18 0.95 10.91 18.13
N GLU A 19 -0.03 10.12 17.70
CA GLU A 19 0.10 8.69 17.58
C GLU A 19 0.84 8.32 16.30
N ILE A 20 1.72 7.33 16.42
CA ILE A 20 2.52 6.82 15.31
C ILE A 20 2.12 5.39 14.98
N VAL A 21 1.83 5.17 13.68
CA VAL A 21 1.28 3.90 13.20
C VAL A 21 2.22 3.34 12.11
N PRO A 22 3.00 2.30 12.41
CA PRO A 22 3.89 1.69 11.43
C PRO A 22 3.14 0.74 10.51
N ILE A 23 3.67 0.55 9.28
CA ILE A 23 3.21 -0.49 8.36
C ILE A 23 4.21 -1.63 8.38
N VAL A 24 3.73 -2.86 8.52
CA VAL A 24 4.53 -4.09 8.55
C VAL A 24 3.91 -5.18 7.67
N SER A 25 4.76 -6.08 7.17
CA SER A 25 4.35 -7.29 6.44
C SER A 25 4.83 -8.58 7.12
N SER A 26 5.32 -8.51 8.36
CA SER A 26 5.75 -9.69 9.13
C SER A 26 5.82 -9.43 10.64
N ALA A 27 5.66 -10.49 11.44
CA ALA A 27 5.85 -10.44 12.89
C ALA A 27 7.28 -10.01 13.29
N ARG A 28 8.28 -10.40 12.49
CA ARG A 28 9.68 -9.96 12.70
C ARG A 28 9.83 -8.45 12.57
N ALA A 29 9.19 -7.84 11.58
CA ALA A 29 9.21 -6.39 11.39
C ALA A 29 8.57 -5.67 12.58
N LEU A 30 7.40 -6.13 13.02
CA LEU A 30 6.71 -5.59 14.20
C LEU A 30 7.59 -5.68 15.45
N LYS A 31 8.18 -6.85 15.71
CA LYS A 31 9.09 -7.06 16.84
C LYS A 31 10.25 -6.06 16.87
N ILE A 32 10.88 -5.83 15.72
CA ILE A 32 11.99 -4.87 15.60
C ILE A 32 11.52 -3.45 15.91
N ILE A 33 10.38 -3.04 15.34
CA ILE A 33 9.79 -1.72 15.59
C ILE A 33 9.47 -1.55 17.08
N CYS A 34 8.69 -2.44 17.66
CA CYS A 34 8.29 -2.35 19.07
C CYS A 34 9.51 -2.28 20.01
N LYS A 35 10.52 -3.13 19.77
CA LYS A 35 11.77 -3.10 20.56
C LYS A 35 12.49 -1.76 20.48
N LYS A 36 12.61 -1.20 19.26
CA LYS A 36 13.31 0.07 19.04
C LYS A 36 12.53 1.27 19.54
N TRP A 37 11.23 1.27 19.30
CA TRP A 37 10.36 2.38 19.73
C TRP A 37 10.19 2.42 21.24
N LYS A 38 10.02 1.26 21.90
CA LYS A 38 10.00 1.16 23.37
C LYS A 38 11.28 1.74 23.99
N ALA A 39 12.43 1.44 23.42
CA ALA A 39 13.71 2.00 23.87
C ALA A 39 13.80 3.53 23.66
N ALA A 40 13.01 4.08 22.74
CA ALA A 40 12.88 5.53 22.50
C ALA A 40 11.72 6.17 23.28
N GLY A 41 11.05 5.42 24.18
CA GLY A 41 9.98 5.93 25.04
C GLY A 41 8.59 6.05 24.39
N LYS A 42 8.38 5.48 23.20
CA LYS A 42 7.10 5.51 22.49
C LYS A 42 6.72 4.10 22.01
N MET A 43 5.44 3.78 22.04
CA MET A 43 4.90 2.56 21.43
C MET A 43 4.03 2.91 20.24
N PRO A 44 3.74 1.96 19.33
CA PRO A 44 2.74 2.18 18.30
C PRO A 44 1.35 2.47 18.88
N GLY A 45 0.65 3.48 18.33
CA GLY A 45 -0.76 3.71 18.62
C GLY A 45 -1.68 2.70 17.93
N ALA A 46 -1.22 2.16 16.80
CA ALA A 46 -1.80 1.04 16.07
C ALA A 46 -0.72 0.43 15.17
N VAL A 47 -0.98 -0.69 14.50
CA VAL A 47 -0.12 -1.23 13.45
C VAL A 47 -0.93 -1.55 12.20
N ILE A 48 -0.43 -1.16 11.03
CA ILE A 48 -1.01 -1.57 9.75
C ILE A 48 -0.27 -2.82 9.29
N VAL A 49 -1.02 -3.90 9.04
CA VAL A 49 -0.52 -5.15 8.46
C VAL A 49 -0.85 -5.16 6.98
N GLU A 50 0.16 -5.00 6.14
CA GLU A 50 -0.03 -4.89 4.71
C GLU A 50 0.36 -6.18 4.01
N GLY A 51 -0.64 -6.81 3.37
CA GLY A 51 -0.44 -7.98 2.52
C GLY A 51 0.01 -7.63 1.09
N PRO A 52 0.55 -8.61 0.34
CA PRO A 52 1.14 -8.40 -0.99
C PRO A 52 0.12 -8.07 -2.09
N LYS A 53 -1.17 -8.11 -1.80
CA LYS A 53 -2.23 -7.66 -2.72
C LYS A 53 -2.50 -6.16 -2.64
N SER A 54 -1.72 -5.41 -1.87
CA SER A 54 -1.78 -3.95 -1.81
C SER A 54 -1.40 -3.29 -3.14
N GLY A 55 -1.76 -2.03 -3.31
CA GLY A 55 -1.33 -1.20 -4.43
C GLY A 55 -0.02 -0.49 -4.13
N GLY A 56 0.65 0.00 -5.18
CA GLY A 56 1.91 0.70 -5.03
C GLY A 56 3.08 -0.19 -4.68
N HIS A 57 4.07 0.37 -3.97
CA HIS A 57 5.29 -0.34 -3.61
C HIS A 57 5.01 -1.43 -2.58
N GLN A 58 5.61 -2.60 -2.80
CA GLN A 58 5.41 -3.77 -1.99
C GLN A 58 6.50 -3.88 -0.91
N GLY A 59 6.12 -4.33 0.29
CA GLY A 59 7.05 -4.58 1.40
C GLY A 59 7.81 -5.92 1.31
N ALA A 60 7.58 -6.71 0.28
CA ALA A 60 8.17 -8.02 0.03
C ALA A 60 8.93 -8.04 -1.30
N LYS A 61 9.80 -9.03 -1.52
CA LYS A 61 10.49 -9.23 -2.80
C LYS A 61 9.51 -9.78 -3.85
N TYR A 62 9.90 -9.66 -5.13
CA TYR A 62 9.05 -10.04 -6.25
C TYR A 62 8.55 -11.49 -6.16
N ASP A 63 9.43 -12.42 -5.87
CA ASP A 63 9.14 -13.85 -5.72
C ASP A 63 8.29 -14.19 -4.49
N GLU A 64 8.40 -13.39 -3.44
CA GLU A 64 7.61 -13.53 -2.20
C GLU A 64 6.15 -13.07 -2.37
N LEU A 65 5.85 -12.18 -3.34
CA LEU A 65 4.51 -11.59 -3.50
C LEU A 65 3.41 -12.60 -3.80
N PHE A 66 3.76 -13.75 -4.36
CA PHE A 66 2.81 -14.78 -4.77
C PHE A 66 2.82 -16.01 -3.84
N ALA A 67 3.74 -16.07 -2.88
CA ALA A 67 3.85 -17.17 -1.95
C ALA A 67 2.70 -17.18 -0.94
N PRO A 68 2.06 -18.35 -0.69
CA PRO A 68 0.90 -18.44 0.22
C PRO A 68 1.19 -17.93 1.63
N GLU A 69 2.39 -18.17 2.15
CA GLU A 69 2.84 -17.77 3.49
C GLU A 69 2.99 -16.25 3.66
N HIS A 70 3.03 -15.49 2.56
CA HIS A 70 3.10 -14.03 2.58
C HIS A 70 1.74 -13.35 2.40
N GLN A 71 0.68 -14.12 2.08
CA GLN A 71 -0.65 -13.54 1.93
C GLN A 71 -1.17 -12.98 3.26
N LEU A 72 -2.04 -11.96 3.20
CA LEU A 72 -2.55 -11.25 4.37
C LEU A 72 -3.10 -12.21 5.43
N GLU A 73 -3.85 -13.20 5.01
CA GLU A 73 -4.45 -14.22 5.87
C GLU A 73 -3.41 -15.07 6.63
N ALA A 74 -2.25 -15.29 6.02
CA ALA A 74 -1.18 -16.09 6.61
C ALA A 74 -0.29 -15.25 7.55
N ILE A 75 -0.07 -13.97 7.25
CA ILE A 75 0.81 -13.10 8.06
C ILE A 75 0.10 -12.47 9.25
N LEU A 76 -1.23 -12.33 9.21
CA LEU A 76 -2.00 -11.64 10.25
C LEU A 76 -1.96 -12.35 11.61
N PRO A 77 -2.24 -13.68 11.73
CA PRO A 77 -2.22 -14.36 13.03
C PRO A 77 -0.86 -14.28 13.75
N PRO A 78 0.30 -14.56 13.12
CA PRO A 78 1.59 -14.44 13.80
C PRO A 78 1.95 -12.98 14.16
N ILE A 79 1.44 -11.98 13.42
CA ILE A 79 1.61 -10.57 13.79
C ILE A 79 0.77 -10.24 15.02
N LYS A 80 -0.45 -10.77 15.12
CA LYS A 80 -1.29 -10.64 16.32
C LYS A 80 -0.61 -11.24 17.54
N GLU A 81 -0.11 -12.46 17.44
CA GLU A 81 0.65 -13.11 18.53
C GLU A 81 1.89 -12.30 18.96
N GLU A 82 2.57 -11.66 18.02
CA GLU A 82 3.71 -10.81 18.35
C GLU A 82 3.24 -9.50 19.00
N ARG A 83 2.16 -8.86 18.52
CA ARG A 83 1.57 -7.64 19.09
C ARG A 83 1.20 -7.85 20.57
N ASP A 84 0.57 -8.95 20.89
CA ASP A 84 0.10 -9.29 22.24
C ASP A 84 1.23 -9.34 23.29
N LYS A 85 2.49 -9.50 22.86
CA LYS A 85 3.69 -9.42 23.73
C LYS A 85 4.09 -7.98 24.08
N TRP A 86 3.60 -7.00 23.32
CA TRP A 86 4.01 -5.59 23.44
C TRP A 86 2.92 -4.66 23.98
N GLY A 87 1.67 -5.07 23.89
CA GLY A 87 0.50 -4.28 24.33
C GLY A 87 -0.74 -4.65 23.54
N ASP A 88 -1.81 -3.89 23.75
CA ASP A 88 -3.11 -4.09 23.12
C ASP A 88 -3.47 -2.91 22.18
N PHE A 89 -2.52 -2.53 21.32
CA PHE A 89 -2.80 -1.53 20.29
C PHE A 89 -3.48 -2.17 19.07
N PRO A 90 -4.38 -1.43 18.36
CA PRO A 90 -5.15 -1.97 17.25
C PRO A 90 -4.30 -2.49 16.09
N ILE A 91 -4.77 -3.57 15.45
CA ILE A 91 -4.24 -4.11 14.21
C ILE A 91 -5.17 -3.71 13.08
N ILE A 92 -4.63 -2.98 12.10
CA ILE A 92 -5.33 -2.52 10.91
C ILE A 92 -4.86 -3.36 9.73
N ALA A 93 -5.72 -4.15 9.12
CA ALA A 93 -5.34 -4.99 7.98
C ALA A 93 -5.52 -4.24 6.65
N ALA A 94 -4.56 -4.42 5.72
CA ALA A 94 -4.53 -3.75 4.43
C ALA A 94 -4.07 -4.70 3.30
N GLY A 95 -4.55 -4.43 2.08
CA GLY A 95 -4.10 -5.12 0.87
C GLY A 95 -4.98 -6.29 0.45
N GLY A 96 -5.70 -6.11 -0.66
CA GLY A 96 -6.53 -7.14 -1.28
C GLY A 96 -7.95 -7.25 -0.75
N ILE A 97 -8.32 -6.52 0.27
CA ILE A 97 -9.68 -6.47 0.82
C ILE A 97 -10.55 -5.68 -0.14
N TRP A 98 -11.69 -6.24 -0.55
CA TRP A 98 -12.53 -5.67 -1.59
C TRP A 98 -13.98 -5.44 -1.18
N ASN A 99 -14.59 -6.40 -0.53
CA ASN A 99 -16.00 -6.39 -0.18
C ASN A 99 -16.22 -6.71 1.32
N ASN A 100 -17.46 -6.74 1.72
CA ASN A 100 -17.87 -7.03 3.08
C ASN A 100 -17.44 -8.43 3.56
N ASP A 101 -17.51 -9.46 2.71
CA ASP A 101 -17.07 -10.82 3.07
C ASP A 101 -15.56 -10.86 3.37
N ASP A 102 -14.76 -10.14 2.59
CA ASP A 102 -13.32 -10.01 2.86
C ASP A 102 -13.09 -9.34 4.21
N ILE A 103 -13.88 -8.31 4.55
CA ILE A 103 -13.79 -7.62 5.85
C ILE A 103 -14.08 -8.59 6.98
N HIS A 104 -15.20 -9.31 6.94
CA HIS A 104 -15.57 -10.28 7.97
C HIS A 104 -14.49 -11.34 8.17
N LYS A 105 -14.02 -11.93 7.07
CA LYS A 105 -12.94 -12.94 7.10
C LYS A 105 -11.66 -12.41 7.77
N ILE A 106 -11.26 -11.20 7.46
CA ILE A 106 -10.01 -10.61 8.00
C ILE A 106 -10.19 -10.19 9.47
N MET A 107 -11.36 -9.71 9.85
CA MET A 107 -11.69 -9.42 11.25
C MET A 107 -11.68 -10.70 12.12
N GLU A 108 -12.22 -11.82 11.60
CA GLU A 108 -12.17 -13.13 12.27
C GLU A 108 -10.74 -13.64 12.50
N LEU A 109 -9.79 -13.28 11.62
CA LEU A 109 -8.37 -13.60 11.76
C LEU A 109 -7.64 -12.69 12.77
N GLY A 110 -8.32 -11.72 13.35
CA GLY A 110 -7.83 -10.90 14.46
C GLY A 110 -7.37 -9.49 14.06
N ALA A 111 -7.84 -8.95 12.95
CA ALA A 111 -7.76 -7.52 12.70
C ALA A 111 -8.82 -6.77 13.51
N ASP A 112 -8.51 -5.58 13.98
CA ASP A 112 -9.42 -4.68 14.70
C ASP A 112 -10.05 -3.64 13.74
N ALA A 113 -9.37 -3.36 12.62
CA ALA A 113 -9.83 -2.43 11.59
C ALA A 113 -9.27 -2.79 10.21
N ILE A 114 -9.79 -2.13 9.17
CA ILE A 114 -9.41 -2.34 7.77
C ILE A 114 -8.96 -1.02 7.14
N GLN A 115 -7.89 -1.07 6.35
CA GLN A 115 -7.46 0.01 5.47
C GLN A 115 -7.66 -0.37 4.02
N MET A 116 -8.37 0.46 3.27
CA MET A 116 -8.64 0.28 1.84
C MET A 116 -8.25 1.54 1.06
N GLY A 117 -7.72 1.36 -0.14
CA GLY A 117 -7.40 2.47 -1.06
C GLY A 117 -8.10 2.31 -2.41
N THR A 118 -7.90 1.19 -3.09
CA THR A 118 -8.31 0.98 -4.49
C THR A 118 -9.81 1.16 -4.72
N ARG A 119 -10.67 0.70 -3.80
CA ARG A 119 -12.13 0.91 -3.89
C ARG A 119 -12.49 2.39 -3.90
N PHE A 120 -11.79 3.21 -3.11
CA PHE A 120 -12.06 4.64 -2.99
C PHE A 120 -11.55 5.46 -4.18
N ILE A 121 -10.65 4.93 -5.03
CA ILE A 121 -10.29 5.57 -6.30
C ILE A 121 -11.54 5.67 -7.20
N GLY A 122 -12.41 4.67 -7.18
CA GLY A 122 -13.66 4.63 -7.94
C GLY A 122 -14.82 5.37 -7.28
N THR A 123 -14.55 6.51 -6.64
CA THR A 123 -15.60 7.33 -6.03
C THR A 123 -15.62 8.73 -6.62
N TYR A 124 -16.81 9.37 -6.56
CA TYR A 124 -16.96 10.76 -6.99
C TYR A 124 -16.12 11.72 -6.16
N GLU A 125 -15.93 11.43 -4.87
CA GLU A 125 -15.19 12.24 -3.91
C GLU A 125 -13.66 12.11 -4.05
N CYS A 126 -13.18 11.08 -4.74
CA CYS A 126 -11.76 10.96 -5.05
C CYS A 126 -11.35 12.03 -6.08
N ASP A 127 -10.32 12.80 -5.78
CA ASP A 127 -9.80 13.89 -6.62
C ASP A 127 -8.85 13.42 -7.74
N ALA A 128 -8.61 12.11 -7.87
CA ALA A 128 -7.92 11.55 -9.03
C ALA A 128 -8.68 11.89 -10.32
N SER A 129 -7.93 12.16 -11.38
CA SER A 129 -8.53 12.50 -12.67
C SER A 129 -9.50 11.42 -13.16
N GLU A 130 -10.49 11.84 -13.96
CA GLU A 130 -11.44 10.92 -14.57
C GLU A 130 -10.71 9.82 -15.39
N ASN A 131 -9.64 10.18 -16.10
CA ASN A 131 -8.84 9.21 -16.85
C ASN A 131 -8.19 8.17 -15.94
N PHE A 132 -7.83 8.50 -14.71
CA PHE A 132 -7.33 7.52 -13.73
C PHE A 132 -8.44 6.51 -13.41
N LYS A 133 -9.63 6.99 -13.06
CA LYS A 133 -10.78 6.14 -12.70
C LYS A 133 -11.18 5.25 -13.87
N GLN A 134 -11.31 5.81 -15.07
CA GLN A 134 -11.65 5.06 -16.27
C GLN A 134 -10.59 4.01 -16.66
N ASN A 135 -9.30 4.30 -16.43
CA ASN A 135 -8.24 3.34 -16.67
C ASN A 135 -8.39 2.08 -15.79
N LEU A 136 -8.87 2.24 -14.54
CA LEU A 136 -9.18 1.13 -13.66
C LEU A 136 -10.44 0.38 -14.08
N ILE A 137 -11.52 1.10 -14.40
CA ILE A 137 -12.81 0.52 -14.82
C ILE A 137 -12.64 -0.35 -16.07
N ASN A 138 -11.78 0.07 -16.98
CA ASN A 138 -11.51 -0.65 -18.24
C ASN A 138 -10.44 -1.74 -18.10
N ALA A 139 -9.77 -1.84 -16.95
CA ALA A 139 -8.74 -2.86 -16.74
C ALA A 139 -9.35 -4.25 -16.54
N ASN A 140 -8.65 -5.26 -17.07
CA ASN A 140 -8.87 -6.66 -16.77
C ASN A 140 -7.83 -7.14 -15.74
N GLU A 141 -7.97 -8.37 -15.27
CA GLU A 141 -7.06 -8.93 -14.26
C GLU A 141 -5.61 -8.98 -14.74
N GLU A 142 -5.39 -9.36 -16.00
CA GLU A 142 -4.07 -9.40 -16.64
C GLU A 142 -3.41 -8.03 -16.86
N ASP A 143 -4.20 -6.95 -16.72
CA ASP A 143 -3.67 -5.59 -16.77
C ASP A 143 -3.10 -5.12 -15.42
N ILE A 144 -3.35 -5.85 -14.34
CA ILE A 144 -2.80 -5.54 -13.02
C ILE A 144 -1.45 -6.27 -12.86
N VAL A 145 -0.37 -5.53 -12.96
CA VAL A 145 0.98 -6.09 -13.05
C VAL A 145 1.90 -5.60 -11.93
N ILE A 146 2.96 -6.38 -11.67
CA ILE A 146 4.07 -5.93 -10.82
C ILE A 146 5.14 -5.32 -11.71
N VAL A 147 5.57 -4.12 -11.33
CA VAL A 147 6.59 -3.35 -12.04
C VAL A 147 7.80 -3.10 -11.17
N SER A 148 8.98 -3.03 -11.76
CA SER A 148 10.18 -2.55 -11.08
C SER A 148 10.11 -1.04 -10.90
N SER A 149 10.45 -0.57 -9.70
CA SER A 149 10.45 0.87 -9.40
C SER A 149 11.87 1.42 -9.27
N PRO A 150 12.09 2.69 -9.66
CA PRO A 150 13.37 3.38 -9.47
C PRO A 150 13.83 3.48 -8.01
N VAL A 151 12.96 3.18 -7.07
CA VAL A 151 13.28 3.17 -5.62
C VAL A 151 13.67 1.79 -5.09
N GLY A 152 13.86 0.79 -5.97
CA GLY A 152 14.39 -0.53 -5.63
C GLY A 152 13.36 -1.54 -5.09
N TYR A 153 12.07 -1.19 -5.11
CA TYR A 153 10.99 -2.09 -4.67
C TYR A 153 10.06 -2.46 -5.82
N PRO A 154 9.48 -3.67 -5.85
CA PRO A 154 8.40 -3.97 -6.78
C PRO A 154 7.18 -3.11 -6.45
N GLY A 155 6.43 -2.71 -7.48
CA GLY A 155 5.19 -1.94 -7.33
C GLY A 155 4.05 -2.57 -8.12
N ARG A 156 2.81 -2.46 -7.63
CA ARG A 156 1.63 -2.95 -8.33
C ARG A 156 0.89 -1.80 -9.00
N ALA A 157 0.67 -1.93 -10.31
CA ALA A 157 0.07 -0.89 -11.13
C ALA A 157 -0.77 -1.47 -12.26
N VAL A 158 -1.59 -0.63 -12.89
CA VAL A 158 -2.24 -0.94 -14.17
C VAL A 158 -1.20 -0.88 -15.30
N LYS A 159 -1.20 -1.84 -16.21
CA LYS A 159 -0.34 -1.97 -17.37
C LYS A 159 -0.67 -0.92 -18.44
N THR A 160 -0.17 0.29 -18.25
CA THR A 160 -0.32 1.40 -19.18
C THR A 160 0.74 1.40 -20.28
N ASN A 161 0.68 2.38 -21.19
CA ASN A 161 1.67 2.53 -22.23
C ASN A 161 3.09 2.76 -21.67
N LEU A 162 3.21 3.53 -20.59
CA LEU A 162 4.49 3.67 -19.87
C LEU A 162 5.12 2.31 -19.61
N ILE A 163 4.37 1.39 -18.98
CA ILE A 163 4.87 0.08 -18.57
C ILE A 163 5.19 -0.79 -19.79
N LYS A 164 4.35 -0.73 -20.85
CA LYS A 164 4.57 -1.50 -22.09
C LYS A 164 5.82 -1.08 -22.85
N THR A 165 6.24 0.17 -22.71
CA THR A 165 7.37 0.76 -23.44
C THR A 165 8.64 0.90 -22.58
N LEU A 166 8.62 0.42 -21.34
CA LEU A 166 9.80 0.43 -20.47
C LEU A 166 10.89 -0.47 -21.04
N GLU A 167 11.96 0.16 -21.51
CA GLU A 167 13.19 -0.57 -21.91
C GLU A 167 14.10 -0.71 -20.68
N PRO A 168 14.56 -1.94 -20.37
CA PRO A 168 15.61 -2.13 -19.38
C PRO A 168 16.84 -1.30 -19.75
N ASN A 169 17.45 -0.63 -18.77
CA ASN A 169 18.66 0.15 -18.96
C ASN A 169 18.54 1.42 -19.83
N SER A 170 17.33 1.95 -20.04
CA SER A 170 17.16 3.18 -20.79
C SER A 170 17.87 4.37 -20.12
N ASN A 171 18.76 5.06 -20.87
CA ASN A 171 19.42 6.28 -20.44
C ASN A 171 18.57 7.54 -20.66
N LYS A 172 17.37 7.40 -21.24
CA LYS A 172 16.52 8.52 -21.66
C LYS A 172 15.58 9.03 -20.55
N ILE A 173 16.03 9.05 -19.30
CA ILE A 173 15.17 9.50 -18.21
C ILE A 173 15.34 10.99 -18.01
N LYS A 174 14.26 11.75 -18.17
CA LYS A 174 14.17 13.13 -17.73
C LYS A 174 13.98 13.16 -16.22
N CYS A 175 15.00 13.57 -15.48
CA CYS A 175 14.93 13.71 -14.04
C CYS A 175 14.37 15.09 -13.66
N ILE A 176 13.45 15.11 -12.69
CA ILE A 176 13.08 16.40 -12.07
C ILE A 176 14.26 16.98 -11.30
N SER A 177 14.42 18.30 -11.33
CA SER A 177 15.49 19.00 -10.61
C SER A 177 15.24 18.96 -9.10
N ASN A 178 16.33 19.00 -8.30
CA ASN A 178 16.28 19.09 -6.84
C ASN A 178 15.51 17.97 -6.14
N CYS A 179 15.46 16.76 -6.73
CA CYS A 179 14.86 15.60 -6.09
C CYS A 179 15.75 15.12 -4.94
N VAL A 180 15.16 15.07 -3.74
CA VAL A 180 15.82 14.57 -2.52
C VAL A 180 15.57 13.08 -2.28
N PHE A 181 14.81 12.42 -3.14
CA PHE A 181 14.42 11.03 -2.97
C PHE A 181 15.57 10.07 -3.28
N PRO A 182 15.86 9.07 -2.42
CA PRO A 182 16.83 8.04 -2.75
C PRO A 182 16.31 7.21 -3.92
N CYS A 183 16.93 7.38 -5.09
CA CYS A 183 16.57 6.72 -6.32
C CYS A 183 17.74 5.85 -6.78
N GLU A 184 17.50 4.57 -7.04
CA GLU A 184 18.50 3.63 -7.59
C GLU A 184 18.76 3.82 -9.09
N ARG A 185 18.21 4.89 -9.63
CA ARG A 185 18.41 5.29 -11.00
C ARG A 185 19.89 5.41 -11.33
N GLY A 186 20.31 4.65 -12.30
CA GLY A 186 21.67 4.68 -12.77
C GLY A 186 22.64 3.74 -12.05
N LYS A 187 22.20 2.93 -11.08
CA LYS A 187 23.02 1.93 -10.41
C LYS A 187 22.67 0.53 -10.90
N GLY A 188 23.66 -0.19 -11.43
CA GLY A 188 23.58 -1.61 -11.77
C GLY A 188 22.79 -1.97 -13.04
N ALA A 189 22.61 -3.28 -13.27
CA ALA A 189 21.99 -3.87 -14.45
C ALA A 189 20.46 -3.72 -14.53
N ASN A 190 19.80 -3.23 -13.48
CA ASN A 190 18.35 -3.10 -13.38
C ASN A 190 17.88 -1.64 -13.41
N ARG A 191 18.48 -0.82 -14.24
CA ARG A 191 18.04 0.57 -14.41
C ARG A 191 16.61 0.63 -14.90
N VAL A 192 15.74 1.27 -14.14
CA VAL A 192 14.34 1.49 -14.53
C VAL A 192 14.21 2.82 -15.26
N GLY A 193 13.63 2.79 -16.45
CA GLY A 193 13.64 3.88 -17.44
C GLY A 193 12.66 5.04 -17.17
N TYR A 194 12.22 5.32 -15.94
CA TYR A 194 11.30 6.42 -15.63
C TYR A 194 11.60 7.11 -14.30
N CYS A 195 11.05 8.30 -14.09
CA CYS A 195 11.08 9.02 -12.82
C CYS A 195 9.80 8.71 -12.05
N ILE A 196 9.91 8.15 -10.84
CA ILE A 196 8.73 7.77 -10.03
C ILE A 196 7.87 8.98 -9.66
N ALA A 197 8.47 10.10 -9.27
CA ALA A 197 7.72 11.29 -8.86
C ALA A 197 6.95 11.91 -10.04
N ASP A 198 7.59 12.00 -11.21
CA ASP A 198 6.97 12.53 -12.44
C ASP A 198 5.83 11.63 -12.91
N SER A 199 6.08 10.30 -12.97
CA SER A 199 5.06 9.34 -13.42
C SER A 199 3.87 9.22 -12.46
N LEU A 200 4.05 9.40 -11.14
CA LEU A 200 2.93 9.47 -10.20
C LEU A 200 2.15 10.78 -10.37
N GLY A 201 2.82 11.91 -10.60
CA GLY A 201 2.17 13.17 -10.94
C GLY A 201 1.38 13.08 -12.25
N ASP A 202 1.94 12.44 -13.27
CA ASP A 202 1.26 12.19 -14.53
C ASP A 202 0.04 11.28 -14.37
N ALA A 203 0.10 10.29 -13.49
CA ALA A 203 -1.06 9.45 -13.18
C ALA A 203 -2.18 10.26 -12.52
N TYR A 204 -1.85 11.10 -11.53
CA TYR A 204 -2.82 11.98 -10.89
C TYR A 204 -3.52 12.89 -11.92
N LEU A 205 -2.76 13.43 -12.86
CA LEU A 205 -3.28 14.27 -13.97
C LEU A 205 -3.97 13.47 -15.08
N GLY A 206 -4.01 12.14 -15.01
CA GLY A 206 -4.66 11.27 -15.99
C GLY A 206 -3.92 11.15 -17.31
N ARG A 207 -2.60 11.34 -17.33
CA ARG A 207 -1.74 11.20 -18.52
C ARG A 207 -1.40 9.74 -18.77
N LEU A 208 -2.26 9.02 -19.49
CA LEU A 208 -2.17 7.56 -19.70
C LEU A 208 -0.87 7.09 -20.37
N GLN A 209 -0.17 7.98 -21.12
CA GLN A 209 1.05 7.61 -21.84
C GLN A 209 2.29 7.56 -20.94
N SER A 210 2.33 8.38 -19.89
CA SER A 210 3.50 8.57 -19.02
C SER A 210 3.21 8.33 -17.53
N GLY A 211 1.94 8.18 -17.15
CA GLY A 211 1.50 7.96 -15.78
C GLY A 211 1.72 6.53 -15.30
N LEU A 212 2.15 6.41 -14.03
CA LEU A 212 2.20 5.16 -13.29
C LEU A 212 0.98 5.06 -12.37
N PHE A 213 0.00 4.28 -12.75
CA PHE A 213 -1.29 4.16 -12.06
C PHE A 213 -1.25 3.02 -11.06
N PHE A 214 -0.89 3.33 -9.83
CA PHE A 214 -0.87 2.36 -8.74
C PHE A 214 -2.27 1.90 -8.36
N THR A 215 -2.42 0.59 -8.14
CA THR A 215 -3.66 -0.05 -7.71
C THR A 215 -3.37 -1.36 -6.98
N GLY A 216 -4.28 -1.81 -6.13
CA GLY A 216 -4.24 -3.15 -5.53
C GLY A 216 -4.56 -4.25 -6.54
N ALA A 217 -4.31 -5.50 -6.15
CA ALA A 217 -4.54 -6.67 -6.99
C ALA A 217 -5.98 -6.78 -7.51
N ASN A 218 -6.95 -6.32 -6.73
CA ASN A 218 -8.37 -6.34 -7.05
C ASN A 218 -8.84 -5.11 -7.87
N GLY A 219 -7.94 -4.23 -8.34
CA GLY A 219 -8.31 -3.00 -9.06
C GLY A 219 -9.17 -3.22 -10.30
N TYR A 220 -8.96 -4.33 -11.00
CA TYR A 220 -9.75 -4.73 -12.18
C TYR A 220 -11.23 -5.00 -11.88
N ARG A 221 -11.59 -5.20 -10.61
CA ARG A 221 -12.98 -5.41 -10.16
C ARG A 221 -13.78 -4.11 -10.08
N LEU A 222 -13.13 -2.95 -10.18
CA LEU A 222 -13.80 -1.66 -10.25
C LEU A 222 -14.53 -1.55 -11.60
N LYS A 223 -15.85 -1.37 -11.59
CA LYS A 223 -16.66 -1.33 -12.81
C LYS A 223 -17.51 -0.06 -12.94
N GLU A 224 -17.64 0.69 -11.86
CA GLU A 224 -18.41 1.92 -11.81
C GLU A 224 -17.84 2.91 -10.80
N ILE A 225 -18.26 4.16 -10.90
CA ILE A 225 -17.94 5.22 -9.94
C ILE A 225 -19.16 5.40 -9.04
N VAL A 226 -18.95 5.32 -7.73
CA VAL A 226 -20.01 5.40 -6.72
C VAL A 226 -19.74 6.54 -5.74
N HIS A 227 -20.70 6.90 -4.91
CA HIS A 227 -20.43 7.80 -3.79
C HIS A 227 -19.76 7.05 -2.62
N VAL A 228 -18.86 7.73 -1.92
CA VAL A 228 -18.21 7.18 -0.71
C VAL A 228 -19.23 6.70 0.31
N LYS A 229 -20.34 7.43 0.46
CA LYS A 229 -21.43 7.04 1.35
C LYS A 229 -21.96 5.65 1.03
N ASP A 230 -22.32 5.42 -0.24
CA ASP A 230 -22.90 4.17 -0.70
C ASP A 230 -21.90 3.01 -0.57
N LEU A 231 -20.62 3.29 -0.90
CA LEU A 231 -19.54 2.34 -0.70
C LEU A 231 -19.34 1.95 0.77
N ILE A 232 -19.39 2.90 1.68
CA ILE A 232 -19.25 2.62 3.13
C ILE A 232 -20.48 1.81 3.62
N GLU A 233 -21.69 2.15 3.19
CA GLU A 233 -22.90 1.39 3.54
C GLU A 233 -22.77 -0.07 3.05
N GLU A 234 -22.31 -0.30 1.81
CA GLU A 234 -22.04 -1.65 1.28
C GLU A 234 -21.02 -2.40 2.15
N LEU A 235 -19.87 -1.78 2.43
CA LEU A 235 -18.77 -2.41 3.12
C LEU A 235 -19.08 -2.72 4.59
N MET A 236 -19.89 -1.90 5.25
CA MET A 236 -20.19 -2.01 6.69
C MET A 236 -21.43 -2.84 7.00
N THR A 237 -22.12 -3.39 6.00
CA THR A 237 -23.32 -4.22 6.21
C THR A 237 -23.01 -5.41 7.13
N GLY A 238 -23.64 -5.45 8.31
CA GLY A 238 -23.44 -6.52 9.30
C GLY A 238 -22.09 -6.54 10.01
N VAL A 239 -21.21 -5.60 9.74
CA VAL A 239 -19.94 -5.45 10.49
C VAL A 239 -20.25 -4.93 11.89
N GLN A 240 -19.99 -5.75 12.91
CA GLN A 240 -20.08 -5.28 14.29
C GLN A 240 -18.88 -4.36 14.57
N THR A 241 -19.15 -3.10 14.73
CA THR A 241 -18.14 -2.17 15.27
C THR A 241 -17.92 -2.55 16.73
N SER A 242 -16.74 -3.06 17.06
CA SER A 242 -16.35 -3.27 18.46
C SER A 242 -16.49 -1.95 19.20
N LYS A 243 -17.11 -2.03 20.36
CA LYS A 243 -17.47 -0.89 21.18
C LYS A 243 -16.26 -0.02 21.49
N ASN A 244 -16.45 1.29 21.31
CA ASN A 244 -15.67 2.38 21.89
C ASN A 244 -14.15 2.33 21.65
N ILE A 245 -13.73 2.92 20.51
CA ILE A 245 -12.43 3.59 20.43
C ILE A 245 -12.60 5.01 20.95
#